data_0bd33aa89a14edf9aed8da2c401ebc87
#
_entry.id   0bd33aa89a14edf9aed8da2c401ebc87
#
_cell.length_a   1.000
_cell.length_b   1.000
_cell.length_c   1.000
_cell.angle_alpha   90.00
_cell.angle_beta   90.00
_cell.angle_gamma   90.00
#
_symmetry.space_group_name_H-M   'P 1'
#
loop_
_entity.id
_entity.type
_entity.pdbx_description
1 polymer ?
#
loop_
_entity_poly.entity_id
_entity_poly.type
_entity_poly.pdbx_seq_one_letter_code
_entity_poly.pdbx_strand_id
1 'polypeptide(L)'
;KEDKVIKDFVIAIDTSGSCSGELVKRFLNKTYSILKETESLSSRVNIHIVQCDARIQNDTKITNLEEMEDFMKNMKLYGFGGTDFRPVFEYVDTLIKNKEFDNLCGLIYFTDGYGTYPTMPTPYKTAFAFLEDYDHKAVPPWAMSVYWKDDELVTSED
;
A
#
# COMPACT_ATOMS: atom_id res chain seq x y z
N LYS A 1 28.42 -6.27 15.47
CA LYS A 1 27.18 -5.58 15.48
C LYS A 1 26.46 -5.62 14.12
N GLU A 2 25.22 -5.81 14.15
CA GLU A 2 24.53 -5.94 12.90
C GLU A 2 23.91 -4.62 12.44
N ASP A 3 23.90 -4.47 11.17
CA ASP A 3 23.35 -3.28 10.56
C ASP A 3 21.83 -3.32 10.61
N LYS A 4 21.26 -2.15 10.72
CA LYS A 4 19.81 -2.05 10.66
C LYS A 4 19.36 -2.24 9.22
N VAL A 5 18.35 -3.07 9.05
CA VAL A 5 17.77 -3.28 7.75
C VAL A 5 16.73 -2.19 7.51
N ILE A 6 16.89 -1.48 6.41
CA ILE A 6 15.89 -0.50 6.01
C ILE A 6 14.87 -1.24 5.17
N LYS A 7 13.63 -1.22 5.64
CA LYS A 7 12.55 -1.89 4.91
C LYS A 7 11.91 -0.90 3.98
N ASP A 8 12.10 -1.11 2.71
CA ASP A 8 11.53 -0.29 1.66
C ASP A 8 10.21 -0.88 1.24
N PHE A 9 9.16 -0.09 1.30
CA PHE A 9 7.83 -0.61 1.08
C PHE A 9 6.92 0.50 0.58
N VAL A 10 5.94 0.15 -0.24
CA VAL A 10 4.93 1.10 -0.72
C VAL A 10 3.56 0.65 -0.26
N ILE A 11 2.83 1.56 0.34
CA ILE A 11 1.43 1.37 0.66
C ILE A 11 0.64 2.31 -0.23
N ALA A 12 -0.11 1.76 -1.17
CA ALA A 12 -0.94 2.55 -2.06
C ALA A 12 -2.37 2.52 -1.55
N ILE A 13 -3.01 3.67 -1.56
CA ILE A 13 -4.37 3.81 -1.08
C ILE A 13 -5.22 4.35 -2.21
N ASP A 14 -6.26 3.60 -2.56
CA ASP A 14 -7.25 4.01 -3.54
C ASP A 14 -8.14 5.06 -2.88
N THR A 15 -8.05 6.30 -3.38
CA THR A 15 -8.84 7.40 -2.86
C THR A 15 -9.97 7.77 -3.80
N SER A 16 -10.40 6.83 -4.63
CA SER A 16 -11.58 7.05 -5.46
C SER A 16 -12.80 7.27 -4.58
N GLY A 17 -13.87 7.82 -5.17
CA GLY A 17 -15.05 8.20 -4.41
C GLY A 17 -15.76 7.05 -3.72
N SER A 18 -15.47 5.81 -4.16
CA SER A 18 -16.13 4.63 -3.57
C SER A 18 -15.42 4.10 -2.33
N CYS A 19 -14.23 4.59 -2.01
CA CYS A 19 -13.49 4.09 -0.85
C CYS A 19 -13.79 4.91 0.40
N SER A 20 -13.90 4.21 1.52
CA SER A 20 -14.27 4.82 2.79
C SER A 20 -13.03 5.17 3.60
N GLY A 21 -12.98 6.39 4.12
CA GLY A 21 -11.88 6.81 4.99
C GLY A 21 -11.77 5.98 6.24
N GLU A 22 -12.89 5.51 6.75
CA GLU A 22 -12.87 4.68 7.95
C GLU A 22 -12.18 3.34 7.69
N LEU A 23 -12.44 2.74 6.54
CA LEU A 23 -11.81 1.48 6.19
C LEU A 23 -10.32 1.66 5.90
N VAL A 24 -9.96 2.79 5.31
CA VAL A 24 -8.54 3.11 5.12
C VAL A 24 -7.84 3.20 6.47
N LYS A 25 -8.45 3.83 7.45
CA LYS A 25 -7.86 3.93 8.78
C LYS A 25 -7.67 2.56 9.41
N ARG A 26 -8.65 1.68 9.28
CA ARG A 26 -8.54 0.33 9.83
C ARG A 26 -7.40 -0.43 9.16
N PHE A 27 -7.26 -0.29 7.85
CA PHE A 27 -6.17 -0.93 7.13
C PHE A 27 -4.82 -0.41 7.63
N LEU A 28 -4.69 0.91 7.77
CA LEU A 28 -3.43 1.51 8.21
C LEU A 28 -3.11 1.13 9.65
N ASN A 29 -4.13 1.04 10.51
CA ASN A 29 -3.92 0.60 11.89
C ASN A 29 -3.39 -0.82 11.94
N LYS A 30 -3.93 -1.70 11.10
CA LYS A 30 -3.47 -3.08 11.05
C LYS A 30 -2.03 -3.13 10.54
N THR A 31 -1.72 -2.35 9.52
CA THR A 31 -0.38 -2.27 8.98
C THR A 31 0.60 -1.77 10.04
N TYR A 32 0.22 -0.74 10.77
CA TYR A 32 1.05 -0.20 11.82
C TYR A 32 1.31 -1.26 12.90
N SER A 33 0.28 -2.01 13.30
CA SER A 33 0.44 -3.05 14.30
C SER A 33 1.42 -4.11 13.86
N ILE A 34 1.35 -4.52 12.60
CA ILE A 34 2.27 -5.51 12.06
C ILE A 34 3.70 -4.98 12.08
N LEU A 35 3.89 -3.74 11.64
CA LEU A 35 5.22 -3.14 11.65
C LEU A 35 5.78 -3.04 13.05
N LYS A 36 4.93 -2.68 14.00
CA LYS A 36 5.36 -2.52 15.38
C LYS A 36 5.79 -3.84 15.99
N GLU A 37 5.11 -4.92 15.62
CA GLU A 37 5.43 -6.25 16.15
C GLU A 37 6.69 -6.83 15.53
N THR A 38 6.94 -6.55 14.25
CA THR A 38 8.02 -7.20 13.53
C THR A 38 9.32 -6.42 13.55
N GLU A 39 9.27 -5.13 13.87
CA GLU A 39 10.45 -4.28 13.83
C GLU A 39 10.97 -4.02 15.21
N SER A 40 12.28 -4.05 15.35
CA SER A 40 12.87 -3.62 16.60
C SER A 40 12.78 -2.10 16.69
N LEU A 41 12.91 -1.57 17.88
CA LEU A 41 12.80 -0.14 18.10
C LEU A 41 13.87 0.65 17.36
N SER A 42 14.98 0.01 17.05
CA SER A 42 16.08 0.68 16.39
C SER A 42 16.06 0.47 14.87
N SER A 43 15.10 -0.25 14.36
CA SER A 43 15.00 -0.48 12.92
C SER A 43 14.49 0.75 12.21
N ARG A 44 14.95 0.93 11.00
CA ARG A 44 14.53 2.04 10.15
C ARG A 44 13.70 1.49 9.01
N VAL A 45 12.75 2.28 8.60
CA VAL A 45 11.90 1.90 7.46
C VAL A 45 11.97 3.02 6.43
N ASN A 46 11.58 2.68 5.23
CA ASN A 46 11.40 3.66 4.15
C ASN A 46 10.10 3.28 3.47
N ILE A 47 9.02 3.86 3.96
CA ILE A 47 7.69 3.54 3.48
C ILE A 47 7.13 4.76 2.78
N HIS A 48 6.61 4.56 1.58
CA HIS A 48 5.88 5.61 0.88
C HIS A 48 4.41 5.26 0.91
N ILE A 49 3.61 6.19 1.42
CA ILE A 49 2.15 6.04 1.39
C ILE A 49 1.64 6.91 0.27
N VAL A 50 1.18 6.26 -0.80
CA VAL A 50 0.82 6.91 -2.05
C VAL A 50 -0.69 6.89 -2.21
N GLN A 51 -1.29 8.06 -2.31
CA GLN A 51 -2.72 8.17 -2.54
C GLN A 51 -2.98 8.38 -4.02
N CYS A 52 -3.92 7.64 -4.56
CA CYS A 52 -4.20 7.66 -5.99
C CYS A 52 -5.68 7.36 -6.25
N ASP A 53 -6.36 8.25 -6.97
CA ASP A 53 -7.63 7.92 -7.58
C ASP A 53 -7.33 7.52 -9.04
N ALA A 54 -7.67 8.32 -10.02
CA ALA A 54 -7.20 8.06 -11.38
C ALA A 54 -5.82 8.66 -11.64
N ARG A 55 -5.27 9.37 -10.64
CA ARG A 55 -3.95 10.00 -10.72
C ARG A 55 -3.32 9.99 -9.33
N ILE A 56 -1.99 10.14 -9.30
CA ILE A 56 -1.30 10.30 -8.01
C ILE A 56 -1.74 11.60 -7.38
N GLN A 57 -2.21 11.53 -6.14
CA GLN A 57 -2.68 12.71 -5.43
C GLN A 57 -1.74 13.11 -4.32
N ASN A 58 -1.02 12.16 -3.72
CA ASN A 58 -0.14 12.49 -2.61
C ASN A 58 0.82 11.32 -2.38
N ASP A 59 2.01 11.64 -1.88
CA ASP A 59 3.00 10.65 -1.50
C ASP A 59 3.63 11.12 -0.19
N THR A 60 3.47 10.36 0.87
CA THR A 60 4.03 10.69 2.17
C THR A 60 5.10 9.66 2.52
N LYS A 61 6.30 10.14 2.79
CA LYS A 61 7.41 9.26 3.16
C LYS A 61 7.47 9.09 4.66
N ILE A 62 7.55 7.85 5.10
CA ILE A 62 7.58 7.47 6.51
C ILE A 62 8.90 6.76 6.76
N THR A 63 9.69 7.24 7.73
CA THR A 63 10.98 6.64 8.02
C THR A 63 11.05 6.00 9.41
N ASN A 64 10.02 6.17 10.24
CA ASN A 64 9.97 5.53 11.55
C ASN A 64 8.51 5.41 11.99
N LEU A 65 8.30 4.67 13.08
CA LEU A 65 6.94 4.41 13.55
C LEU A 65 6.25 5.67 14.06
N GLU A 66 7.02 6.60 14.60
CA GLU A 66 6.44 7.85 15.10
C GLU A 66 5.82 8.64 13.96
N GLU A 67 6.52 8.70 12.82
CA GLU A 67 5.97 9.37 11.64
C GLU A 67 4.72 8.67 11.14
N MET A 68 4.68 7.35 11.23
CA MET A 68 3.50 6.60 10.84
C MET A 68 2.32 6.96 11.74
N GLU A 69 2.55 7.04 13.05
CA GLU A 69 1.50 7.45 13.98
C GLU A 69 0.98 8.83 13.66
N ASP A 70 1.90 9.77 13.38
CA ASP A 70 1.50 11.13 13.04
C ASP A 70 0.65 11.15 11.77
N PHE A 71 1.06 10.37 10.78
CA PHE A 71 0.30 10.29 9.55
C PHE A 71 -1.13 9.79 9.80
N MET A 72 -1.26 8.72 10.56
CA MET A 72 -2.59 8.16 10.84
C MET A 72 -3.46 9.11 11.65
N LYS A 73 -2.85 9.83 12.57
CA LYS A 73 -3.57 10.75 13.44
C LYS A 73 -4.10 11.96 12.68
N ASN A 74 -3.31 12.44 11.71
CA ASN A 74 -3.63 13.66 10.98
C ASN A 74 -3.96 13.38 9.52
N MET A 75 -4.35 12.16 9.23
CA MET A 75 -4.53 11.73 7.85
C MET A 75 -5.58 12.56 7.11
N LYS A 76 -5.22 12.96 5.90
CA LYS A 76 -6.14 13.57 4.96
C LYS A 76 -6.13 12.76 3.69
N LEU A 77 -7.30 12.50 3.13
CA LEU A 77 -7.42 11.79 1.86
C LEU A 77 -7.65 12.81 0.76
N TYR A 78 -6.99 12.56 -0.36
CA TYR A 78 -7.04 13.48 -1.51
C TYR A 78 -7.48 12.71 -2.74
N GLY A 79 -8.33 13.34 -3.56
CA GLY A 79 -8.75 12.76 -4.81
C GLY A 79 -10.25 12.69 -4.96
N PHE A 80 -10.83 11.50 -4.69
CA PHE A 80 -12.26 11.21 -4.75
C PHE A 80 -12.81 11.22 -6.18
N GLY A 81 -11.93 11.01 -7.18
CA GLY A 81 -12.36 10.87 -8.55
C GLY A 81 -12.52 9.42 -8.96
N GLY A 82 -12.22 9.11 -10.21
CA GLY A 82 -12.29 7.75 -10.73
C GLY A 82 -11.17 6.88 -10.21
N THR A 83 -11.03 5.68 -10.77
CA THR A 83 -10.06 4.71 -10.30
C THR A 83 -9.21 4.20 -11.45
N ASP A 84 -7.89 4.27 -11.30
CA ASP A 84 -6.93 3.65 -12.21
C ASP A 84 -5.73 3.29 -11.37
N PHE A 85 -5.37 2.01 -11.33
CA PHE A 85 -4.26 1.56 -10.49
C PHE A 85 -2.90 1.77 -11.17
N ARG A 86 -2.87 1.93 -12.49
CA ARG A 86 -1.62 2.00 -13.24
C ARG A 86 -0.70 3.16 -12.84
N PRO A 87 -1.21 4.37 -12.54
CA PRO A 87 -0.30 5.47 -12.19
C PRO A 87 0.59 5.20 -10.98
N VAL A 88 0.10 4.42 -10.00
CA VAL A 88 0.94 4.07 -8.85
C VAL A 88 2.18 3.31 -9.30
N PHE A 89 2.00 2.35 -10.20
CA PHE A 89 3.11 1.51 -10.63
C PHE A 89 4.10 2.29 -11.49
N GLU A 90 3.61 3.21 -12.32
CA GLU A 90 4.48 4.09 -13.08
C GLU A 90 5.27 5.01 -12.15
N TYR A 91 4.62 5.53 -11.14
CA TYR A 91 5.25 6.41 -10.16
C TYR A 91 6.33 5.66 -9.37
N VAL A 92 6.02 4.44 -8.95
CA VAL A 92 6.98 3.63 -8.20
C VAL A 92 8.19 3.29 -9.07
N ASP A 93 7.97 3.03 -10.35
CA ASP A 93 9.09 2.81 -11.29
C ASP A 93 10.01 4.03 -11.32
N THR A 94 9.44 5.23 -11.30
CA THR A 94 10.22 6.46 -11.25
C THR A 94 11.02 6.53 -9.95
N LEU A 95 10.41 6.19 -8.83
CA LEU A 95 11.10 6.19 -7.55
C LEU A 95 12.27 5.20 -7.55
N ILE A 96 12.06 4.04 -8.14
CA ILE A 96 13.13 3.03 -8.24
C ILE A 96 14.27 3.57 -9.09
N LYS A 97 13.96 4.17 -10.23
CA LYS A 97 14.99 4.74 -11.12
C LYS A 97 15.78 5.83 -10.41
N ASN A 98 15.12 6.60 -9.58
CA ASN A 98 15.77 7.69 -8.86
C ASN A 98 16.47 7.23 -7.58
N LYS A 99 16.53 5.91 -7.39
CA LYS A 99 17.24 5.30 -6.26
C LYS A 99 16.65 5.70 -4.92
N GLU A 100 15.35 5.91 -4.90
CA GLU A 100 14.65 6.21 -3.65
C GLU A 100 14.65 5.00 -2.73
N PHE A 101 14.76 3.79 -3.27
CA PHE A 101 14.77 2.56 -2.51
C PHE A 101 16.11 1.85 -2.69
N ASP A 102 16.62 1.26 -1.61
CA ASP A 102 17.78 0.37 -1.72
C ASP A 102 17.33 -0.95 -2.31
N ASN A 103 16.21 -1.48 -1.83
CA ASN A 103 15.68 -2.73 -2.32
C ASN A 103 14.20 -2.78 -1.95
N LEU A 104 13.34 -2.39 -2.88
CA LEU A 104 11.91 -2.35 -2.62
C LEU A 104 11.39 -3.76 -2.37
N CYS A 105 10.91 -4.00 -1.17
CA CYS A 105 10.42 -5.32 -0.76
C CYS A 105 9.06 -5.63 -1.33
N GLY A 106 8.17 -4.65 -1.36
CA GLY A 106 6.84 -4.92 -1.85
C GLY A 106 5.95 -3.70 -1.86
N LEU A 107 4.78 -3.90 -2.42
CA LEU A 107 3.74 -2.88 -2.51
C LEU A 107 2.42 -3.55 -2.16
N ILE A 108 1.65 -2.91 -1.31
CA ILE A 108 0.27 -3.34 -1.05
C ILE A 108 -0.66 -2.21 -1.46
N TYR A 109 -1.67 -2.54 -2.22
CA TYR A 109 -2.62 -1.57 -2.77
C TYR A 109 -3.99 -1.81 -2.14
N PHE A 110 -4.44 -0.87 -1.35
CA PHE A 110 -5.73 -0.96 -0.68
C PHE A 110 -6.81 -0.32 -1.54
N THR A 111 -7.84 -1.09 -1.91
CA THR A 111 -8.83 -0.65 -2.89
C THR A 111 -10.12 -1.46 -2.75
N ASP A 112 -11.19 -0.99 -3.40
CA ASP A 112 -12.40 -1.79 -3.53
C ASP A 112 -12.36 -2.71 -4.75
N GLY A 113 -11.29 -2.62 -5.54
CA GLY A 113 -11.06 -3.56 -6.63
C GLY A 113 -11.56 -3.14 -8.00
N TYR A 114 -12.31 -2.07 -8.09
CA TYR A 114 -12.91 -1.65 -9.36
C TYR A 114 -12.03 -0.60 -10.02
N GLY A 115 -11.13 -1.04 -10.89
CA GLY A 115 -10.22 -0.14 -11.59
C GLY A 115 -9.45 -0.89 -12.65
N THR A 116 -8.52 -0.20 -13.29
CA THR A 116 -7.70 -0.76 -14.34
C THR A 116 -6.37 -1.23 -13.76
N TYR A 117 -6.08 -2.50 -13.94
CA TYR A 117 -4.87 -3.11 -13.42
C TYR A 117 -3.72 -3.02 -14.43
N PRO A 118 -2.47 -2.95 -13.96
CA PRO A 118 -1.34 -3.02 -14.87
C PRO A 118 -1.22 -4.42 -15.47
N THR A 119 -0.67 -4.51 -16.69
CA THR A 119 -0.57 -5.78 -17.39
C THR A 119 0.77 -6.46 -17.18
N MET A 120 1.81 -5.70 -16.81
CA MET A 120 3.16 -6.25 -16.66
C MET A 120 3.45 -6.55 -15.20
N PRO A 121 4.09 -7.68 -14.92
CA PRO A 121 4.47 -7.98 -13.53
C PRO A 121 5.49 -6.98 -13.01
N THR A 122 5.50 -6.83 -11.70
CA THR A 122 6.44 -5.93 -11.03
C THR A 122 7.67 -6.72 -10.59
N PRO A 123 8.83 -6.04 -10.45
CA PRO A 123 10.03 -6.72 -9.95
C PRO A 123 10.06 -6.87 -8.42
N TYR A 124 9.01 -6.43 -7.76
CA TYR A 124 8.83 -6.58 -6.32
C TYR A 124 7.49 -7.27 -6.08
N LYS A 125 7.28 -7.75 -4.86
CA LYS A 125 6.02 -8.40 -4.53
C LYS A 125 4.89 -7.38 -4.47
N THR A 126 3.75 -7.74 -5.04
CA THR A 126 2.59 -6.85 -5.08
C THR A 126 1.36 -7.59 -4.60
N ALA A 127 0.60 -6.93 -3.72
CA ALA A 127 -0.67 -7.46 -3.24
C ALA A 127 -1.75 -6.39 -3.37
N PHE A 128 -2.93 -6.82 -3.77
CA PHE A 128 -4.12 -5.97 -3.74
C PHE A 128 -4.96 -6.39 -2.55
N ALA A 129 -5.26 -5.43 -1.68
CA ALA A 129 -6.02 -5.68 -0.45
C ALA A 129 -7.39 -5.04 -0.61
N PHE A 130 -8.43 -5.85 -0.50
CA PHE A 130 -9.80 -5.41 -0.74
C PHE A 130 -10.55 -5.21 0.56
N LEU A 131 -11.54 -4.32 0.51
CA LEU A 131 -12.36 -4.00 1.67
C LEU A 131 -13.17 -5.21 2.14
N GLU A 132 -13.58 -6.05 1.19
CA GLU A 132 -14.36 -7.23 1.48
C GLU A 132 -14.12 -8.24 0.37
N ASP A 133 -14.71 -9.40 0.52
CA ASP A 133 -14.53 -10.45 -0.46
C ASP A 133 -14.99 -9.95 -1.83
N TYR A 134 -14.08 -9.93 -2.75
CA TYR A 134 -14.25 -9.35 -4.07
C TYR A 134 -13.87 -10.38 -5.11
N ASP A 135 -14.43 -10.26 -6.31
CA ASP A 135 -14.07 -11.17 -7.40
C ASP A 135 -12.61 -10.93 -7.78
N HIS A 136 -11.73 -11.65 -7.13
CA HIS A 136 -10.29 -11.48 -7.30
C HIS A 136 -9.79 -11.96 -8.65
N LYS A 137 -10.67 -12.50 -9.49
CA LYS A 137 -10.25 -12.97 -10.82
C LYS A 137 -9.80 -11.83 -11.73
N ALA A 138 -10.23 -10.61 -11.43
CA ALA A 138 -9.77 -9.45 -12.19
C ALA A 138 -8.34 -9.06 -11.84
N VAL A 139 -7.83 -9.53 -10.70
CA VAL A 139 -6.46 -9.23 -10.27
C VAL A 139 -5.49 -10.00 -11.16
N PRO A 140 -4.41 -9.36 -11.64
CA PRO A 140 -3.45 -10.08 -12.47
C PRO A 140 -2.86 -11.29 -11.74
N PRO A 141 -2.59 -12.38 -12.45
CA PRO A 141 -2.10 -13.59 -11.79
C PRO A 141 -0.73 -13.45 -11.13
N TRP A 142 0.04 -12.43 -11.50
CA TRP A 142 1.35 -12.21 -10.89
C TRP A 142 1.25 -11.47 -9.55
N ALA A 143 0.06 -11.00 -9.18
CA ALA A 143 -0.14 -10.27 -7.93
C ALA A 143 -0.92 -11.15 -6.94
N MET A 144 -0.69 -10.87 -5.66
CA MET A 144 -1.42 -11.53 -4.59
C MET A 144 -2.71 -10.77 -4.34
N SER A 145 -3.75 -11.50 -3.92
CA SER A 145 -5.04 -10.89 -3.61
C SER A 145 -5.41 -11.26 -2.18
N VAL A 146 -5.69 -10.25 -1.35
CA VAL A 146 -6.12 -10.47 0.03
C VAL A 146 -7.36 -9.63 0.27
N TYR A 147 -8.16 -9.99 1.27
CA TYR A 147 -9.34 -9.22 1.59
C TYR A 147 -9.55 -9.19 3.09
N TRP A 148 -10.36 -8.25 3.51
CA TRP A 148 -10.63 -7.98 4.91
C TRP A 148 -11.73 -8.93 5.41
N LYS A 149 -11.42 -9.71 6.42
CA LYS A 149 -12.41 -10.63 6.98
C LYS A 149 -12.15 -10.74 8.49
N ASP A 150 -13.18 -10.46 9.29
CA ASP A 150 -13.09 -10.56 10.75
C ASP A 150 -11.88 -9.80 11.29
N ASP A 151 -11.68 -8.59 10.77
CA ASP A 151 -10.60 -7.70 11.17
C ASP A 151 -9.20 -8.23 10.82
N GLU A 152 -9.12 -9.15 9.87
CA GLU A 152 -7.83 -9.65 9.40
C GLU A 152 -7.80 -9.72 7.90
N LEU A 153 -6.57 -9.64 7.36
CA LEU A 153 -6.37 -9.80 5.93
C LEU A 153 -6.19 -11.27 5.61
N VAL A 154 -6.96 -11.76 4.68
CA VAL A 154 -7.00 -13.17 4.31
C VAL A 154 -6.66 -13.29 2.84
N THR A 155 -5.81 -14.28 2.48
CA THR A 155 -5.47 -14.51 1.09
C THR A 155 -6.68 -15.07 0.34
N SER A 156 -6.97 -14.48 -0.83
CA SER A 156 -8.05 -14.98 -1.67
C SER A 156 -7.65 -16.33 -2.27
N GLU A 157 -8.63 -17.21 -2.41
CA GLU A 157 -8.41 -18.53 -3.00
C GLU A 157 -9.29 -18.70 -4.21
N ASP A 158 -8.82 -19.50 -5.14
CA ASP A 158 -9.56 -19.77 -6.37
C ASP A 158 -10.66 -20.80 -6.17
#